data_1888764d5e0e6fef9eeb0c09fcc28dfb
#
_entry.id   1888764d5e0e6fef9eeb0c09fcc28dfb
#
_cell.length_a   1.000
_cell.length_b   1.000
_cell.length_c   1.000
_cell.angle_alpha   90.00
_cell.angle_beta   90.00
_cell.angle_gamma   90.00
#
_symmetry.space_group_name_H-M   'P 1'
#
loop_
_entity.id
_entity.type
_entity.pdbx_description
1 polymer ?
#
loop_
_entity_poly.entity_id
_entity_poly.type
_entity_poly.pdbx_seq_one_letter_code
_entity_poly.pdbx_strand_id
1 'polypeptide(L)'
;FVFIFPNMLFPTIFNFVGFVGALFLSIYLSYCVYFIMVCFAFWFGEVRAIVVAYNISTIILSGQYIPIRLFPDHIIDIIQFTPLLYLVDFPVSIATGRMPIESWGFNFIISIGWCIIMWFIGLLIYNRGIKNYEAYGS
;
A
#
# COMPACT_ATOMS: atom_id res chain seq x y z
N PHE A 1 -7.66 -15.56 17.75
CA PHE A 1 -6.65 -16.23 16.92
C PHE A 1 -5.24 -16.07 17.52
N VAL A 2 -4.86 -14.86 17.96
CA VAL A 2 -3.55 -14.58 18.61
C VAL A 2 -3.37 -15.38 19.92
N PHE A 3 -4.44 -15.63 20.66
CA PHE A 3 -4.40 -16.38 21.92
C PHE A 3 -4.21 -17.91 21.75
N ILE A 4 -4.51 -18.44 20.55
CA ILE A 4 -4.44 -19.89 20.29
C ILE A 4 -3.04 -20.28 19.74
N PHE A 5 -2.35 -19.36 19.07
CA PHE A 5 -1.01 -19.60 18.49
C PHE A 5 -0.06 -18.40 18.73
N PRO A 6 0.39 -18.20 19.98
CA PRO A 6 1.27 -17.06 20.30
C PRO A 6 2.61 -17.09 19.55
N ASN A 7 3.06 -18.26 19.12
CA ASN A 7 4.33 -18.43 18.41
C ASN A 7 4.26 -18.22 16.89
N MET A 8 3.08 -17.95 16.33
CA MET A 8 2.93 -17.65 14.89
C MET A 8 3.12 -16.18 14.53
N LEU A 9 3.01 -15.29 15.51
CA LEU A 9 3.22 -13.85 15.33
C LEU A 9 4.48 -13.43 16.10
N PHE A 10 5.35 -12.71 15.43
CA PHE A 10 6.60 -12.19 15.99
C PHE A 10 7.52 -13.27 16.57
N PRO A 11 8.05 -14.18 15.72
CA PRO A 11 8.96 -15.23 16.18
C PRO A 11 10.21 -14.66 16.88
N THR A 12 10.55 -13.40 16.59
CA THR A 12 11.68 -12.70 17.22
C THR A 12 11.31 -11.25 17.50
N ILE A 13 11.95 -10.60 18.50
CA ILE A 13 11.76 -9.18 18.80
C ILE A 13 12.11 -8.29 17.59
N PHE A 14 13.05 -8.71 16.74
CA PHE A 14 13.38 -8.05 15.49
C PHE A 14 12.20 -8.01 14.52
N ASN A 15 11.42 -9.09 14.44
CA ASN A 15 10.20 -9.12 13.62
C ASN A 15 9.17 -8.09 14.09
N PHE A 16 9.05 -7.89 15.38
CA PHE A 16 8.17 -6.86 15.95
C PHE A 16 8.63 -5.45 15.55
N VAL A 17 9.92 -5.14 15.71
CA VAL A 17 10.48 -3.84 15.33
C VAL A 17 10.35 -3.60 13.82
N GLY A 18 10.70 -4.60 13.01
CA GLY A 18 10.55 -4.53 11.56
C GLY A 18 9.10 -4.34 11.12
N PHE A 19 8.17 -5.04 11.78
CA PHE A 19 6.73 -4.88 11.55
C PHE A 19 6.26 -3.46 11.83
N VAL A 20 6.64 -2.88 12.95
CA VAL A 20 6.26 -1.50 13.29
C VAL A 20 6.76 -0.52 12.23
N GLY A 21 8.01 -0.65 11.79
CA GLY A 21 8.56 0.17 10.71
C GLY A 21 7.81 0.01 9.39
N ALA A 22 7.53 -1.23 8.98
CA ALA A 22 6.77 -1.53 7.78
C ALA A 22 5.32 -1.03 7.87
N LEU A 23 4.70 -1.10 9.05
CA LEU A 23 3.35 -0.60 9.32
C LEU A 23 3.26 0.92 9.11
N PHE A 24 4.23 1.69 9.62
CA PHE A 24 4.27 3.13 9.39
C PHE A 24 4.37 3.48 7.90
N LEU A 25 5.22 2.79 7.14
CA LEU A 25 5.31 3.00 5.69
C LEU A 25 4.03 2.62 4.97
N SER A 26 3.39 1.53 5.36
CA SER A 26 2.11 1.08 4.82
C SER A 26 0.99 2.10 5.06
N ILE A 27 0.89 2.66 6.27
CA ILE A 27 -0.07 3.71 6.62
C ILE A 27 0.20 4.97 5.78
N TYR A 28 1.45 5.39 5.68
CA TYR A 28 1.82 6.57 4.90
C TYR A 28 1.53 6.37 3.41
N LEU A 29 1.84 5.20 2.86
CA LEU A 29 1.55 4.85 1.47
C LEU A 29 0.03 4.84 1.21
N SER A 30 -0.76 4.27 2.13
CA SER A 30 -2.22 4.32 2.07
C SER A 30 -2.73 5.76 2.04
N TYR A 31 -2.20 6.62 2.90
CA TYR A 31 -2.54 8.03 2.92
C TYR A 31 -2.27 8.71 1.57
N CYS A 32 -1.10 8.47 0.97
CA CYS A 32 -0.76 9.04 -0.35
C CYS A 32 -1.73 8.59 -1.43
N VAL A 33 -2.11 7.32 -1.46
CA VAL A 33 -3.06 6.78 -2.43
C VAL A 33 -4.46 7.39 -2.25
N TYR A 34 -4.96 7.45 -1.01
CA TYR A 34 -6.25 8.10 -0.73
C TYR A 34 -6.22 9.59 -1.05
N PHE A 35 -5.10 10.28 -0.78
CA PHE A 35 -4.93 11.68 -1.17
C PHE A 35 -5.06 11.88 -2.69
N ILE A 36 -4.43 11.03 -3.48
CA ILE A 36 -4.57 11.05 -4.95
C ILE A 36 -6.03 10.85 -5.35
N MET A 37 -6.74 9.91 -4.74
CA MET A 37 -8.17 9.67 -5.05
C MET A 37 -9.04 10.87 -4.73
N VAL A 38 -8.83 11.50 -3.58
CA VAL A 38 -9.57 12.71 -3.20
C VAL A 38 -9.30 13.84 -4.20
N CYS A 39 -8.07 13.97 -4.69
CA CYS A 39 -7.74 14.97 -5.70
C CYS A 39 -8.51 14.77 -7.03
N PHE A 40 -8.90 13.54 -7.38
CA PHE A 40 -9.74 13.30 -8.55
C PHE A 40 -11.14 13.94 -8.45
N ALA A 41 -11.60 14.28 -7.23
CA ALA A 41 -12.85 15.03 -7.04
C ALA A 41 -12.86 16.37 -7.78
N PHE A 42 -11.70 16.99 -8.00
CA PHE A 42 -11.61 18.25 -8.76
C PHE A 42 -12.09 18.13 -10.22
N TRP A 43 -12.06 16.91 -10.78
CA TRP A 43 -12.47 16.66 -12.17
C TRP A 43 -13.80 15.91 -12.27
N PHE A 44 -14.07 14.98 -11.37
CA PHE A 44 -15.22 14.09 -11.49
C PHE A 44 -16.37 14.44 -10.54
N GLY A 45 -16.14 15.35 -9.58
CA GLY A 45 -17.15 15.73 -8.58
C GLY A 45 -17.50 14.63 -7.58
N GLU A 46 -17.57 13.37 -8.03
CA GLU A 46 -17.83 12.20 -7.17
C GLU A 46 -16.73 11.16 -7.33
N VAL A 47 -16.04 10.85 -6.23
CA VAL A 47 -14.94 9.86 -6.20
C VAL A 47 -15.32 8.53 -5.55
N ARG A 48 -16.56 8.39 -5.07
CA ARG A 48 -17.01 7.19 -4.35
C ARG A 48 -16.76 5.92 -5.13
N ALA A 49 -17.11 5.89 -6.42
CA ALA A 49 -16.92 4.72 -7.27
C ALA A 49 -15.43 4.35 -7.41
N ILE A 50 -14.56 5.35 -7.54
CA ILE A 50 -13.10 5.15 -7.65
C ILE A 50 -12.55 4.54 -6.35
N VAL A 51 -12.96 5.07 -5.19
CA VAL A 51 -12.54 4.57 -3.88
C VAL A 51 -13.03 3.13 -3.66
N VAL A 52 -14.27 2.82 -4.04
CA VAL A 52 -14.82 1.47 -3.93
C VAL A 52 -14.05 0.49 -4.83
N ALA A 53 -13.82 0.86 -6.09
CA ALA A 53 -13.04 0.03 -7.03
C ALA A 53 -11.61 -0.23 -6.52
N TYR A 54 -10.95 0.81 -5.99
CA TYR A 54 -9.63 0.66 -5.37
C TYR A 54 -9.66 -0.28 -4.16
N ASN A 55 -10.62 -0.12 -3.25
CA ASN A 55 -10.71 -0.97 -2.06
C ASN A 55 -10.91 -2.44 -2.44
N ILE A 56 -11.78 -2.72 -3.41
CA ILE A 56 -11.98 -4.08 -3.93
C ILE A 56 -10.68 -4.61 -4.56
N SER A 57 -10.01 -3.81 -5.37
CA SER A 57 -8.73 -4.20 -5.99
C SER A 57 -7.66 -4.47 -4.93
N THR A 58 -7.57 -3.64 -3.90
CA THR A 58 -6.62 -3.83 -2.80
C THR A 58 -6.90 -5.12 -2.03
N ILE A 59 -8.15 -5.42 -1.74
CA ILE A 59 -8.57 -6.67 -1.08
C ILE A 59 -8.09 -7.90 -1.86
N ILE A 60 -8.21 -7.88 -3.18
CA ILE A 60 -7.86 -9.02 -4.05
C ILE A 60 -6.33 -9.10 -4.23
N LEU A 61 -5.69 -7.98 -4.57
CA LEU A 61 -4.30 -7.95 -5.02
C LEU A 61 -3.26 -7.83 -3.90
N SER A 62 -3.67 -7.38 -2.70
CA SER A 62 -2.77 -7.28 -1.54
C SER A 62 -2.50 -8.61 -0.85
N GLY A 63 -3.09 -9.71 -1.30
CA GLY A 63 -2.97 -11.02 -0.65
C GLY A 63 -3.79 -11.19 0.62
N GLN A 64 -4.68 -10.22 0.93
CA GLN A 64 -5.47 -10.23 2.17
C GLN A 64 -6.47 -11.40 2.23
N TYR A 65 -7.12 -11.71 1.10
CA TYR A 65 -8.08 -12.82 1.00
C TYR A 65 -7.56 -13.97 0.17
N ILE A 66 -6.80 -13.69 -0.89
CA ILE A 66 -6.24 -14.71 -1.77
C ILE A 66 -4.72 -14.67 -1.59
N PRO A 67 -4.10 -15.73 -1.04
CA PRO A 67 -2.65 -15.79 -0.93
C PRO A 67 -2.00 -15.56 -2.30
N ILE A 68 -1.05 -14.64 -2.37
CA ILE A 68 -0.36 -14.26 -3.62
C ILE A 68 0.22 -15.49 -4.33
N ARG A 69 0.61 -16.52 -3.60
CA ARG A 69 1.15 -17.79 -4.13
C ARG A 69 0.18 -18.58 -5.01
N LEU A 70 -1.13 -18.26 -4.99
CA LEU A 70 -2.13 -18.90 -5.85
C LEU A 70 -2.27 -18.25 -7.22
N PHE A 71 -1.63 -17.09 -7.42
CA PHE A 71 -1.59 -16.45 -8.72
C PHE A 71 -0.51 -17.07 -9.61
N PRO A 72 -0.70 -17.08 -10.95
CA PRO A 72 0.35 -17.45 -11.89
C PRO A 72 1.61 -16.59 -11.73
N ASP A 73 2.79 -17.16 -11.98
CA ASP A 73 4.07 -16.51 -11.75
C ASP A 73 4.19 -15.13 -12.42
N HIS A 74 3.71 -15.00 -13.66
CA HIS A 74 3.70 -13.72 -14.38
C HIS A 74 2.85 -12.63 -13.72
N ILE A 75 1.81 -13.00 -12.97
CA ILE A 75 0.99 -12.05 -12.20
C ILE A 75 1.71 -11.68 -10.91
N ILE A 76 2.37 -12.62 -10.27
CA ILE A 76 3.18 -12.38 -9.05
C ILE A 76 4.27 -11.36 -9.35
N ASP A 77 4.99 -11.53 -10.47
CA ASP A 77 6.05 -10.61 -10.88
C ASP A 77 5.55 -9.17 -11.07
N ILE A 78 4.34 -9.00 -11.61
CA ILE A 78 3.74 -7.67 -11.76
C ILE A 78 3.33 -7.11 -10.39
N ILE A 79 2.67 -7.90 -9.55
CA ILE A 79 2.17 -7.47 -8.24
C ILE A 79 3.33 -7.05 -7.32
N GLN A 80 4.47 -7.75 -7.37
CA GLN A 80 5.66 -7.43 -6.56
C GLN A 80 6.20 -6.01 -6.81
N PHE A 81 6.00 -5.48 -8.00
CA PHE A 81 6.40 -4.10 -8.34
C PHE A 81 5.30 -3.07 -8.11
N THR A 82 4.11 -3.47 -7.67
CA THR A 82 3.02 -2.52 -7.38
C THR A 82 3.07 -2.04 -5.93
N PRO A 83 2.59 -0.82 -5.64
CA PRO A 83 2.48 -0.34 -4.26
C PRO A 83 1.50 -1.16 -3.41
N LEU A 84 0.58 -1.91 -4.04
CA LEU A 84 -0.47 -2.68 -3.36
C LEU A 84 0.08 -3.77 -2.43
N LEU A 85 1.18 -4.42 -2.82
CA LEU A 85 1.85 -5.42 -2.00
C LEU A 85 2.35 -4.82 -0.68
N TYR A 86 2.89 -3.60 -0.75
CA TYR A 86 3.49 -2.90 0.39
C TYR A 86 2.46 -2.33 1.35
N LEU A 87 1.17 -2.30 0.98
CA LEU A 87 0.09 -1.86 1.85
C LEU A 87 -0.28 -2.89 2.93
N VAL A 88 -0.28 -4.17 2.59
CA VAL A 88 -0.76 -5.23 3.49
C VAL A 88 0.23 -6.39 3.62
N ASP A 89 0.66 -7.01 2.51
CA ASP A 89 1.45 -8.24 2.57
C ASP A 89 2.84 -8.02 3.16
N PHE A 90 3.49 -6.89 2.88
CA PHE A 90 4.83 -6.59 3.39
C PHE A 90 4.87 -6.56 4.93
N PRO A 91 4.08 -5.72 5.65
CA PRO A 91 4.10 -5.73 7.11
C PRO A 91 3.66 -7.08 7.69
N VAL A 92 2.67 -7.75 7.09
CA VAL A 92 2.21 -9.07 7.55
C VAL A 92 3.28 -10.14 7.36
N SER A 93 4.03 -10.11 6.27
CA SER A 93 5.12 -11.07 6.01
C SER A 93 6.26 -10.95 7.01
N ILE A 94 6.56 -9.73 7.47
CA ILE A 94 7.53 -9.51 8.55
C ILE A 94 6.96 -10.03 9.88
N ALA A 95 5.72 -9.68 10.21
CA ALA A 95 5.08 -10.08 11.47
C ALA A 95 5.01 -11.60 11.64
N THR A 96 4.75 -12.32 10.54
CA THR A 96 4.63 -13.78 10.54
C THR A 96 5.96 -14.51 10.34
N GLY A 97 7.08 -13.78 10.18
CA GLY A 97 8.39 -14.38 9.91
C GLY A 97 8.50 -15.08 8.54
N ARG A 98 7.55 -14.85 7.63
CA ARG A 98 7.58 -15.43 6.28
C ARG A 98 8.70 -14.85 5.42
N MET A 99 9.10 -13.60 5.70
CA MET A 99 10.13 -12.90 4.96
C MET A 99 11.48 -13.03 5.68
N PRO A 100 12.54 -13.55 5.02
CA PRO A 100 13.87 -13.61 5.60
C PRO A 100 14.42 -12.20 5.84
N ILE A 101 15.17 -12.02 6.93
CA ILE A 101 15.71 -10.72 7.38
C ILE A 101 16.57 -10.06 6.30
N GLU A 102 17.28 -10.87 5.50
CA GLU A 102 18.14 -10.40 4.42
C GLU A 102 17.39 -9.61 3.34
N SER A 103 16.11 -9.94 3.09
CA SER A 103 15.27 -9.26 2.10
C SER A 103 14.59 -8.01 2.63
N TRP A 104 14.61 -7.75 3.95
CA TRP A 104 13.92 -6.60 4.52
C TRP A 104 14.44 -5.27 3.98
N GLY A 105 15.77 -5.11 3.95
CA GLY A 105 16.40 -3.87 3.48
C GLY A 105 15.94 -3.48 2.08
N PHE A 106 15.92 -4.43 1.16
CA PHE A 106 15.47 -4.22 -0.21
C PHE A 106 14.00 -3.82 -0.28
N ASN A 107 13.13 -4.53 0.44
CA ASN A 107 11.69 -4.23 0.47
C ASN A 107 11.37 -2.89 1.16
N PHE A 108 12.12 -2.51 2.20
CA PHE A 108 12.01 -1.19 2.82
C PHE A 108 12.37 -0.07 1.83
N ILE A 109 13.45 -0.24 1.06
CA ILE A 109 13.87 0.75 0.04
C ILE A 109 12.79 0.90 -1.03
N ILE A 110 12.23 -0.20 -1.53
CA ILE A 110 11.14 -0.14 -2.51
C ILE A 110 9.90 0.54 -1.93
N SER A 111 9.52 0.21 -0.70
CA SER A 111 8.38 0.82 -0.01
C SER A 111 8.55 2.34 0.14
N ILE A 112 9.74 2.78 0.56
CA ILE A 112 10.08 4.21 0.63
C ILE A 112 10.02 4.85 -0.75
N GLY A 113 10.56 4.20 -1.77
CA GLY A 113 10.48 4.64 -3.15
C GLY A 113 9.05 4.88 -3.60
N TRP A 114 8.14 3.94 -3.32
CA TRP A 114 6.71 4.10 -3.61
C TRP A 114 6.07 5.24 -2.84
N CYS A 115 6.41 5.43 -1.57
CA CYS A 115 5.93 6.57 -0.78
C CYS A 115 6.31 7.91 -1.43
N ILE A 116 7.54 8.03 -1.88
CA ILE A 116 8.04 9.24 -2.55
C ILE A 116 7.32 9.44 -3.89
N ILE A 117 7.22 8.41 -4.72
CA ILE A 117 6.58 8.46 -6.03
C ILE A 117 5.10 8.87 -5.89
N MET A 118 4.36 8.21 -4.99
CA MET A 118 2.94 8.50 -4.77
C MET A 118 2.72 9.90 -4.21
N TRP A 119 3.60 10.38 -3.33
CA TRP A 119 3.55 11.74 -2.83
C TRP A 119 3.72 12.77 -3.95
N PHE A 120 4.72 12.61 -4.81
CA PHE A 120 4.92 13.51 -5.96
C PHE A 120 3.76 13.46 -6.96
N ILE A 121 3.24 12.30 -7.27
CA ILE A 121 2.04 12.15 -8.11
C ILE A 121 0.86 12.89 -7.49
N GLY A 122 0.64 12.73 -6.19
CA GLY A 122 -0.42 13.43 -5.46
C GLY A 122 -0.30 14.94 -5.54
N LEU A 123 0.91 15.49 -5.34
CA LEU A 123 1.16 16.93 -5.47
C LEU A 123 0.93 17.43 -6.90
N LEU A 124 1.34 16.68 -7.92
CA LEU A 124 1.12 17.07 -9.32
C LEU A 124 -0.38 17.12 -9.65
N ILE A 125 -1.13 16.11 -9.22
CA ILE A 125 -2.58 16.04 -9.44
C ILE A 125 -3.27 17.17 -8.68
N TYR A 126 -2.91 17.39 -7.43
CA TYR A 126 -3.47 18.46 -6.59
C TYR A 126 -3.26 19.85 -7.21
N ASN A 127 -2.00 20.16 -7.63
CA ASN A 127 -1.69 21.46 -8.23
C ASN A 127 -2.41 21.70 -9.55
N ARG A 128 -2.66 20.64 -10.33
CA ARG A 128 -3.45 20.73 -11.57
C ARG A 128 -4.95 20.89 -11.27
N GLY A 129 -5.43 20.17 -10.25
CA GLY A 129 -6.83 20.19 -9.85
C GLY A 129 -7.30 21.56 -9.34
N ILE A 130 -6.49 22.21 -8.50
CA ILE A 130 -6.80 23.56 -8.00
C ILE A 130 -6.93 24.55 -9.16
N LYS A 131 -6.01 24.53 -10.12
CA LYS A 131 -6.06 25.44 -11.28
C LYS A 131 -7.33 25.28 -12.10
N ASN A 132 -7.81 24.05 -12.27
CA ASN A 132 -9.07 23.78 -12.94
C ASN A 132 -10.27 24.30 -12.14
N TYR A 133 -10.27 24.12 -10.82
CA TYR A 133 -11.35 24.53 -9.94
C TYR A 133 -11.51 26.06 -9.90
N GLU A 134 -10.40 26.79 -9.85
CA GLU A 134 -10.40 28.27 -9.90
C GLU A 134 -10.94 28.80 -11.24
N ALA A 135 -10.69 28.09 -12.35
CA ALA A 135 -11.19 28.48 -13.67
C ALA A 135 -12.71 28.34 -13.85
N TYR A 136 -13.37 27.49 -13.02
CA TYR A 136 -14.84 27.36 -13.02
C TYR A 136 -15.52 28.28 -12.03
N GLY A 137 -14.79 28.97 -11.15
CA GLY A 137 -15.33 29.84 -10.10
C GLY A 137 -15.20 31.34 -10.37
N SER A 138 -14.71 31.75 -11.55
CA SER A 138 -14.58 33.16 -11.97
C SER A 138 -15.54 33.55 -13.08
#